data_98a2ff79ee5825ec8c8644041935fc83
#
_entry.id   98a2ff79ee5825ec8c8644041935fc83
#
_cell.length_a   1.000
_cell.length_b   1.000
_cell.length_c   1.000
_cell.angle_alpha   90.00
_cell.angle_beta   90.00
_cell.angle_gamma   90.00
#
_symmetry.space_group_name_H-M   'P 1'
#
loop_
_entity.id
_entity.type
_entity.pdbx_description
1 polymer ?
#
loop_
_entity_poly.entity_id
_entity_poly.type
_entity_poly.pdbx_seq_one_letter_code
_entity_poly.pdbx_strand_id
1 'polypeptide(L)'
;MASFFVSLAHIHLGNYRDATAYLRRNVEALKGDLARERFGEPGLPYVFNRAYLVWCLAECGEFAEGIARGEEAVAMAEAEAVDQPFTTTHAYFGVGLLYFRMGDLARTILVLERCVHICETADVPMMFAYTAHFLGLAYALSGRVADGLELLERAAGQAASIGIVALDSQRIAHLSEAYLLTGQIEKAMASATRAAELARDHDERGSAAWTLRLLGEIHSHCDPPELAVAEDSYLQAEALAAELGMRPLVAHCHLGLGKLYRRTGRREQAQEQLTIAASMFRETGMQLWLEQTEAEMRELA
;
A
#
# COMPACT_ATOMS: atom_id res chain seq x y z
N MET A 1 14.20 -21.06 4.61
CA MET A 1 14.45 -20.01 3.58
C MET A 1 13.71 -20.25 2.26
N ALA A 2 13.71 -21.45 1.63
CA ALA A 2 12.98 -21.67 0.37
C ALA A 2 11.50 -21.21 0.41
N SER A 3 10.77 -21.55 1.48
CA SER A 3 9.36 -21.12 1.66
C SER A 3 9.17 -19.60 1.77
N PHE A 4 10.19 -18.85 2.22
CA PHE A 4 10.16 -17.39 2.23
C PHE A 4 10.18 -16.82 0.81
N PHE A 5 11.07 -17.30 -0.06
CA PHE A 5 11.10 -16.85 -1.46
C PHE A 5 9.84 -17.24 -2.24
N VAL A 6 9.24 -18.40 -1.92
CA VAL A 6 7.92 -18.75 -2.48
C VAL A 6 6.86 -17.75 -2.03
N SER A 7 6.86 -17.34 -0.76
CA SER A 7 5.90 -16.32 -0.29
C SER A 7 6.10 -14.96 -0.96
N LEU A 8 7.34 -14.55 -1.26
CA LEU A 8 7.61 -13.32 -2.02
C LEU A 8 7.01 -13.38 -3.43
N ALA A 9 7.17 -14.53 -4.13
CA ALA A 9 6.56 -14.72 -5.44
C ALA A 9 5.03 -14.59 -5.37
N HIS A 10 4.40 -15.21 -4.36
CA HIS A 10 2.95 -15.06 -4.14
C HIS A 10 2.53 -13.61 -3.86
N ILE A 11 3.33 -12.84 -3.09
CA ILE A 11 3.05 -11.42 -2.83
C ILE A 11 3.07 -10.61 -4.13
N HIS A 12 4.10 -10.79 -4.96
CA HIS A 12 4.19 -10.09 -6.25
C HIS A 12 3.03 -10.43 -7.19
N LEU A 13 2.59 -11.68 -7.22
CA LEU A 13 1.42 -12.11 -7.99
C LEU A 13 0.08 -11.67 -7.37
N GLY A 14 0.07 -11.03 -6.20
CA GLY A 14 -1.15 -10.65 -5.48
C GLY A 14 -1.85 -11.80 -4.74
N ASN A 15 -1.25 -12.97 -4.66
CA ASN A 15 -1.79 -14.15 -3.98
C ASN A 15 -1.55 -14.04 -2.46
N TYR A 16 -2.07 -13.00 -1.83
CA TYR A 16 -1.79 -12.66 -0.43
C TYR A 16 -2.20 -13.74 0.56
N ARG A 17 -3.30 -14.48 0.30
CA ARG A 17 -3.75 -15.58 1.16
C ARG A 17 -2.75 -16.73 1.21
N ASP A 18 -2.21 -17.13 0.06
CA ASP A 18 -1.21 -18.19 -0.02
C ASP A 18 0.11 -17.73 0.62
N ALA A 19 0.55 -16.51 0.32
CA ALA A 19 1.71 -15.91 0.95
C ALA A 19 1.58 -15.90 2.49
N THR A 20 0.42 -15.48 3.00
CA THR A 20 0.11 -15.47 4.44
C THR A 20 0.25 -16.87 5.05
N ALA A 21 -0.24 -17.90 4.38
CA ALA A 21 -0.14 -19.27 4.87
C ALA A 21 1.32 -19.74 5.00
N TYR A 22 2.18 -19.46 4.01
CA TYR A 22 3.61 -19.74 4.07
C TYR A 22 4.30 -18.93 5.17
N LEU A 23 4.04 -17.64 5.26
CA LEU A 23 4.69 -16.74 6.21
C LEU A 23 4.29 -17.06 7.66
N ARG A 24 3.03 -17.39 7.94
CA ARG A 24 2.59 -17.85 9.28
C ARG A 24 3.36 -19.11 9.71
N ARG A 25 3.54 -20.09 8.82
CA ARG A 25 4.36 -21.29 9.11
C ARG A 25 5.81 -20.94 9.41
N ASN A 26 6.40 -20.02 8.63
CA ASN A 26 7.77 -19.57 8.84
C ASN A 26 7.93 -18.86 10.19
N VAL A 27 6.98 -17.96 10.52
CA VAL A 27 6.94 -17.23 11.79
C VAL A 27 6.87 -18.19 12.98
N GLU A 28 6.05 -19.25 12.89
CA GLU A 28 5.95 -20.28 13.93
C GLU A 28 7.23 -21.11 14.06
N ALA A 29 7.93 -21.38 12.97
CA ALA A 29 9.19 -22.11 12.97
C ALA A 29 10.38 -21.32 13.52
N LEU A 30 10.37 -19.99 13.38
CA LEU A 30 11.44 -19.09 13.78
C LEU A 30 11.24 -18.61 15.24
N LYS A 31 11.31 -19.54 16.20
CA LYS A 31 11.17 -19.26 17.65
C LYS A 31 12.39 -19.75 18.43
N GLY A 32 12.51 -19.29 19.67
CA GLY A 32 13.63 -19.66 20.55
C GLY A 32 14.97 -19.25 19.94
N ASP A 33 15.93 -20.16 19.94
CA ASP A 33 17.29 -19.89 19.43
C ASP A 33 17.32 -19.57 17.94
N LEU A 34 16.36 -20.13 17.14
CA LEU A 34 16.26 -19.88 15.71
C LEU A 34 15.83 -18.43 15.38
N ALA A 35 15.27 -17.69 16.33
CA ALA A 35 14.86 -16.31 16.12
C ALA A 35 16.03 -15.36 15.80
N ARG A 36 17.24 -15.70 16.25
CA ARG A 36 18.45 -14.91 16.03
C ARG A 36 19.36 -15.46 14.93
N GLU A 37 19.00 -16.61 14.36
CA GLU A 37 19.77 -17.25 13.29
C GLU A 37 19.53 -16.53 11.95
N ARG A 38 20.62 -16.23 11.25
CA ARG A 38 20.59 -15.56 9.93
C ARG A 38 20.42 -16.53 8.76
N PHE A 39 20.79 -17.78 8.89
CA PHE A 39 20.77 -18.79 7.84
C PHE A 39 21.49 -18.37 6.55
N GLY A 40 22.54 -17.55 6.66
CA GLY A 40 23.28 -17.00 5.53
C GLY A 40 22.66 -15.75 4.87
N GLU A 41 21.60 -15.20 5.43
CA GLU A 41 20.94 -13.99 4.93
C GLU A 41 21.61 -12.70 5.46
N PRO A 42 21.45 -11.56 4.76
CA PRO A 42 22.03 -10.28 5.18
C PRO A 42 21.39 -9.72 6.46
N GLY A 43 20.23 -10.20 6.85
CA GLY A 43 19.50 -9.80 8.05
C GLY A 43 18.79 -10.98 8.71
N LEU A 44 17.89 -10.69 9.65
CA LEU A 44 17.18 -11.70 10.44
C LEU A 44 15.92 -12.22 9.73
N PRO A 45 15.86 -13.51 9.34
CA PRO A 45 14.65 -14.13 8.78
C PRO A 45 13.44 -14.04 9.71
N TYR A 46 13.62 -14.00 11.01
CA TYR A 46 12.60 -13.73 12.03
C TYR A 46 11.84 -12.42 11.72
N VAL A 47 12.58 -11.35 11.42
CA VAL A 47 12.03 -10.03 11.11
C VAL A 47 11.45 -9.99 9.71
N PHE A 48 12.16 -10.53 8.71
CA PHE A 48 11.69 -10.53 7.33
C PHE A 48 10.35 -11.24 7.17
N ASN A 49 10.22 -12.46 7.70
CA ASN A 49 8.97 -13.20 7.60
C ASN A 49 7.78 -12.46 8.25
N ARG A 50 8.02 -11.75 9.37
CA ARG A 50 6.99 -10.92 10.00
C ARG A 50 6.65 -9.69 9.18
N ALA A 51 7.65 -8.97 8.68
CA ALA A 51 7.44 -7.76 7.88
C ALA A 51 6.61 -8.05 6.62
N TYR A 52 6.92 -9.13 5.91
CA TYR A 52 6.15 -9.55 4.73
C TYR A 52 4.79 -10.16 5.08
N LEU A 53 4.66 -10.82 6.23
CA LEU A 53 3.36 -11.24 6.76
C LEU A 53 2.48 -10.01 7.05
N VAL A 54 3.03 -8.99 7.67
CA VAL A 54 2.35 -7.73 7.95
C VAL A 54 1.88 -7.07 6.65
N TRP A 55 2.69 -7.09 5.59
CA TRP A 55 2.26 -6.62 4.27
C TRP A 55 1.01 -7.38 3.78
N CYS A 56 1.05 -8.72 3.76
CA CYS A 56 -0.10 -9.52 3.31
C CYS A 56 -1.35 -9.24 4.14
N LEU A 57 -1.20 -9.16 5.47
CA LEU A 57 -2.29 -8.85 6.39
C LEU A 57 -2.87 -7.45 6.14
N ALA A 58 -2.01 -6.47 5.82
CA ALA A 58 -2.43 -5.12 5.46
C ALA A 58 -3.27 -5.09 4.19
N GLU A 59 -2.86 -5.81 3.14
CA GLU A 59 -3.63 -5.89 1.89
C GLU A 59 -4.98 -6.61 2.08
N CYS A 60 -5.05 -7.59 3.00
CA CYS A 60 -6.28 -8.32 3.32
C CYS A 60 -7.18 -7.59 4.34
N GLY A 61 -6.68 -6.54 5.02
CA GLY A 61 -7.41 -5.83 6.09
C GLY A 61 -7.42 -6.57 7.44
N GLU A 62 -6.49 -7.50 7.65
CA GLU A 62 -6.29 -8.23 8.92
C GLU A 62 -5.37 -7.42 9.87
N PHE A 63 -5.75 -6.16 10.12
CA PHE A 63 -4.87 -5.18 10.78
C PHE A 63 -4.51 -5.53 12.23
N ALA A 64 -5.42 -6.15 12.99
CA ALA A 64 -5.14 -6.50 14.39
C ALA A 64 -3.98 -7.51 14.51
N GLU A 65 -3.96 -8.56 13.68
CA GLU A 65 -2.82 -9.48 13.63
C GLU A 65 -1.60 -8.78 13.05
N GLY A 66 -1.78 -7.92 12.02
CA GLY A 66 -0.69 -7.15 11.43
C GLY A 66 0.04 -6.28 12.45
N ILE A 67 -0.67 -5.58 13.32
CA ILE A 67 -0.08 -4.78 14.41
C ILE A 67 0.74 -5.68 15.35
N ALA A 68 0.16 -6.77 15.84
CA ALA A 68 0.85 -7.67 16.78
C ALA A 68 2.15 -8.24 16.18
N ARG A 69 2.10 -8.71 14.92
CA ARG A 69 3.30 -9.24 14.23
C ARG A 69 4.32 -8.17 13.89
N GLY A 70 3.86 -6.96 13.59
CA GLY A 70 4.71 -5.80 13.35
C GLY A 70 5.46 -5.37 14.61
N GLU A 71 4.79 -5.29 15.74
CA GLU A 71 5.40 -4.98 17.04
C GLU A 71 6.46 -6.02 17.44
N GLU A 72 6.19 -7.33 17.24
CA GLU A 72 7.19 -8.38 17.45
C GLU A 72 8.43 -8.18 16.56
N ALA A 73 8.24 -7.80 15.29
CA ALA A 73 9.33 -7.56 14.35
C ALA A 73 10.17 -6.35 14.76
N VAL A 74 9.53 -5.23 15.12
CA VAL A 74 10.18 -4.00 15.55
C VAL A 74 10.95 -4.23 16.85
N ALA A 75 10.35 -4.88 17.85
CA ALA A 75 11.01 -5.16 19.12
C ALA A 75 12.30 -5.99 18.94
N MET A 76 12.26 -7.01 18.07
CA MET A 76 13.45 -7.81 17.75
C MET A 76 14.50 -7.00 17.00
N ALA A 77 14.08 -6.22 16.00
CA ALA A 77 14.99 -5.40 15.21
C ALA A 77 15.68 -4.32 16.04
N GLU A 78 14.97 -3.70 16.99
CA GLU A 78 15.53 -2.69 17.89
C GLU A 78 16.48 -3.30 18.92
N ALA A 79 16.21 -4.50 19.41
CA ALA A 79 17.11 -5.21 20.31
C ALA A 79 18.45 -5.58 19.65
N GLU A 80 18.46 -5.79 18.34
CA GLU A 80 19.62 -6.18 17.53
C GLU A 80 20.17 -5.01 16.67
N ALA A 81 19.66 -3.78 16.85
CA ALA A 81 19.81 -2.66 15.88
C ALA A 81 21.23 -2.18 15.66
N VAL A 82 22.14 -2.35 16.64
CA VAL A 82 23.49 -1.73 16.61
C VAL A 82 24.30 -2.13 15.37
N ASP A 83 24.05 -3.31 14.78
CA ASP A 83 24.81 -3.83 13.64
C ASP A 83 23.93 -4.29 12.46
N GLN A 84 22.62 -3.94 12.43
CA GLN A 84 21.70 -4.52 11.44
C GLN A 84 20.67 -3.55 10.85
N PRO A 85 21.11 -2.46 10.18
CA PRO A 85 20.19 -1.48 9.60
C PRO A 85 19.24 -2.11 8.57
N PHE A 86 19.70 -3.11 7.81
CA PHE A 86 18.90 -3.83 6.84
C PHE A 86 17.73 -4.59 7.49
N THR A 87 17.94 -5.22 8.64
CA THR A 87 16.87 -5.85 9.42
C THR A 87 15.87 -4.83 9.96
N THR A 88 16.38 -3.73 10.53
CA THR A 88 15.57 -2.68 11.14
C THR A 88 14.69 -1.99 10.11
N THR A 89 15.21 -1.70 8.92
CA THR A 89 14.43 -1.09 7.83
C THR A 89 13.29 -1.99 7.33
N HIS A 90 13.47 -3.30 7.30
CA HIS A 90 12.38 -4.23 6.97
C HIS A 90 11.26 -4.23 8.01
N ALA A 91 11.60 -4.19 9.31
CA ALA A 91 10.58 -4.12 10.36
C ALA A 91 9.74 -2.85 10.24
N TYR A 92 10.38 -1.69 10.09
CA TYR A 92 9.67 -0.41 9.94
C TYR A 92 8.91 -0.31 8.62
N PHE A 93 9.43 -0.86 7.52
CA PHE A 93 8.72 -0.95 6.25
C PHE A 93 7.37 -1.68 6.41
N GLY A 94 7.39 -2.88 7.00
CA GLY A 94 6.16 -3.67 7.18
C GLY A 94 5.10 -2.93 8.01
N VAL A 95 5.51 -2.35 9.16
CA VAL A 95 4.60 -1.61 10.05
C VAL A 95 4.13 -0.30 9.41
N GLY A 96 5.01 0.40 8.71
CA GLY A 96 4.67 1.64 8.01
C GLY A 96 3.65 1.41 6.89
N LEU A 97 3.81 0.34 6.10
CA LEU A 97 2.85 -0.08 5.08
C LEU A 97 1.49 -0.43 5.71
N LEU A 98 1.49 -1.13 6.84
CA LEU A 98 0.27 -1.47 7.57
C LEU A 98 -0.52 -0.22 7.96
N TYR A 99 0.12 0.74 8.63
CA TYR A 99 -0.53 1.99 9.02
C TYR A 99 -0.97 2.80 7.81
N PHE A 100 -0.21 2.78 6.73
CA PHE A 100 -0.60 3.40 5.46
C PHE A 100 -1.91 2.82 4.91
N ARG A 101 -2.04 1.49 4.86
CA ARG A 101 -3.27 0.81 4.41
C ARG A 101 -4.46 1.05 5.35
N MET A 102 -4.22 1.21 6.64
CA MET A 102 -5.24 1.61 7.62
C MET A 102 -5.73 3.06 7.43
N GLY A 103 -4.93 3.90 6.76
CA GLY A 103 -5.15 5.34 6.69
C GLY A 103 -4.69 6.10 7.94
N ASP A 104 -3.90 5.49 8.82
CA ASP A 104 -3.28 6.18 9.96
C ASP A 104 -2.02 6.92 9.49
N LEU A 105 -2.24 8.05 8.82
CA LEU A 105 -1.17 8.85 8.22
C LEU A 105 -0.15 9.33 9.26
N ALA A 106 -0.59 9.63 10.48
CA ALA A 106 0.30 10.12 11.53
C ALA A 106 1.32 9.05 11.94
N ARG A 107 0.86 7.81 12.22
CA ARG A 107 1.77 6.69 12.52
C ARG A 107 2.57 6.27 11.29
N THR A 108 1.99 6.29 10.10
CA THR A 108 2.70 6.02 8.84
C THR A 108 3.92 6.93 8.71
N ILE A 109 3.71 8.25 8.82
CA ILE A 109 4.78 9.25 8.69
C ILE A 109 5.86 9.02 9.76
N LEU A 110 5.46 8.89 11.02
CA LEU A 110 6.41 8.68 12.12
C LEU A 110 7.32 7.47 11.90
N VAL A 111 6.74 6.33 11.49
CA VAL A 111 7.48 5.08 11.31
C VAL A 111 8.34 5.12 10.05
N LEU A 112 7.79 5.63 8.93
CA LEU A 112 8.52 5.63 7.67
C LEU A 112 9.60 6.73 7.60
N GLU A 113 9.44 7.88 8.28
CA GLU A 113 10.54 8.87 8.45
C GLU A 113 11.73 8.22 9.13
N ARG A 114 11.50 7.44 10.20
CA ARG A 114 12.57 6.70 10.87
C ARG A 114 13.23 5.67 9.96
N CYS A 115 12.43 4.93 9.18
CA CYS A 115 12.93 3.96 8.21
C CYS A 115 13.81 4.63 7.13
N VAL A 116 13.31 5.70 6.51
CA VAL A 116 14.04 6.45 5.48
C VAL A 116 15.34 7.03 6.03
N HIS A 117 15.32 7.60 7.24
CA HIS A 117 16.52 8.10 7.89
C HIS A 117 17.59 7.01 8.08
N ILE A 118 17.20 5.80 8.50
CA ILE A 118 18.13 4.67 8.61
C ILE A 118 18.65 4.28 7.22
N CYS A 119 17.80 4.24 6.19
CA CYS A 119 18.22 3.93 4.84
C CYS A 119 19.30 4.90 4.32
N GLU A 120 19.15 6.19 4.61
CA GLU A 120 20.09 7.24 4.19
C GLU A 120 21.40 7.21 4.99
N THR A 121 21.32 7.02 6.31
CA THR A 121 22.50 7.07 7.18
C THR A 121 23.36 5.79 7.15
N ALA A 122 22.73 4.64 6.88
CA ALA A 122 23.41 3.34 6.81
C ALA A 122 23.62 2.84 5.36
N ASP A 123 23.33 3.66 4.36
CA ASP A 123 23.48 3.32 2.94
C ASP A 123 22.74 2.03 2.54
N VAL A 124 21.41 2.01 2.74
CA VAL A 124 20.53 0.89 2.37
C VAL A 124 19.60 1.31 1.22
N PRO A 125 20.13 1.53 0.01
CA PRO A 125 19.40 2.18 -1.09
C PRO A 125 18.19 1.37 -1.57
N MET A 126 18.23 0.05 -1.49
CA MET A 126 17.11 -0.82 -1.84
C MET A 126 15.89 -0.55 -0.93
N MET A 127 16.10 -0.48 0.39
CA MET A 127 15.02 -0.24 1.33
C MET A 127 14.51 1.20 1.27
N PHE A 128 15.36 2.16 0.92
CA PHE A 128 14.91 3.51 0.59
C PHE A 128 13.91 3.47 -0.58
N ALA A 129 14.24 2.81 -1.69
CA ALA A 129 13.36 2.71 -2.84
C ALA A 129 12.01 2.02 -2.51
N TYR A 130 12.00 1.06 -1.58
CA TYR A 130 10.78 0.38 -1.13
C TYR A 130 9.95 1.20 -0.15
N THR A 131 10.56 2.08 0.63
CA THR A 131 9.91 2.78 1.74
C THR A 131 9.48 4.20 1.37
N ALA A 132 10.33 4.93 0.65
CA ALA A 132 10.18 6.37 0.44
C ALA A 132 8.91 6.72 -0.36
N HIS A 133 8.46 5.85 -1.26
CA HIS A 133 7.23 6.13 -2.02
C HIS A 133 5.95 6.03 -1.16
N PHE A 134 5.91 5.19 -0.14
CA PHE A 134 4.80 5.17 0.82
C PHE A 134 4.81 6.43 1.69
N LEU A 135 5.99 6.84 2.17
CA LEU A 135 6.14 8.07 2.94
C LEU A 135 5.76 9.30 2.11
N GLY A 136 6.20 9.36 0.86
CA GLY A 136 5.90 10.46 -0.04
C GLY A 136 4.39 10.61 -0.29
N LEU A 137 3.68 9.50 -0.54
CA LEU A 137 2.24 9.56 -0.69
C LEU A 137 1.54 9.90 0.65
N ALA A 138 2.03 9.40 1.79
CA ALA A 138 1.50 9.76 3.10
C ALA A 138 1.66 11.26 3.39
N TYR A 139 2.78 11.88 3.02
CA TYR A 139 2.95 13.32 3.07
C TYR A 139 1.91 14.05 2.21
N ALA A 140 1.74 13.63 0.95
CA ALA A 140 0.79 14.26 0.04
C ALA A 140 -0.65 14.18 0.59
N LEU A 141 -1.07 13.00 1.07
CA LEU A 141 -2.39 12.79 1.68
C LEU A 141 -2.59 13.56 2.99
N SER A 142 -1.51 13.90 3.72
CA SER A 142 -1.56 14.72 4.93
C SER A 142 -1.54 16.23 4.67
N GLY A 143 -1.54 16.65 3.39
CA GLY A 143 -1.48 18.06 2.96
C GLY A 143 -0.06 18.58 2.69
N ARG A 144 1.00 17.79 2.95
CA ARG A 144 2.40 18.14 2.63
C ARG A 144 2.74 17.73 1.19
N VAL A 145 1.97 18.24 0.22
CA VAL A 145 2.01 17.71 -1.17
C VAL A 145 3.35 17.96 -1.85
N ALA A 146 3.98 19.11 -1.62
CA ALA A 146 5.29 19.43 -2.21
C ALA A 146 6.39 18.48 -1.70
N ASP A 147 6.47 18.26 -0.38
CA ASP A 147 7.41 17.31 0.24
C ASP A 147 7.17 15.89 -0.28
N GLY A 148 5.89 15.53 -0.44
CA GLY A 148 5.47 14.24 -0.96
C GLY A 148 5.94 14.00 -2.38
N LEU A 149 5.72 14.95 -3.29
CA LEU A 149 6.17 14.85 -4.69
C LEU A 149 7.69 14.75 -4.80
N GLU A 150 8.44 15.59 -4.09
CA GLU A 150 9.91 15.54 -4.08
C GLU A 150 10.42 14.16 -3.67
N LEU A 151 9.83 13.59 -2.59
CA LEU A 151 10.25 12.28 -2.10
C LEU A 151 9.87 11.14 -3.06
N LEU A 152 8.70 11.22 -3.70
CA LEU A 152 8.24 10.25 -4.70
C LEU A 152 9.14 10.25 -5.94
N GLU A 153 9.51 11.43 -6.45
CA GLU A 153 10.42 11.58 -7.58
C GLU A 153 11.82 11.05 -7.24
N ARG A 154 12.33 11.34 -6.04
CA ARG A 154 13.59 10.78 -5.53
C ARG A 154 13.54 9.25 -5.45
N ALA A 155 12.47 8.68 -4.92
CA ALA A 155 12.32 7.24 -4.79
C ALA A 155 12.33 6.54 -6.16
N ALA A 156 11.61 7.11 -7.14
CA ALA A 156 11.59 6.60 -8.51
C ALA A 156 12.96 6.70 -9.18
N GLY A 157 13.63 7.85 -9.07
CA GLY A 157 14.98 8.06 -9.62
C GLY A 157 16.02 7.13 -9.01
N GLN A 158 15.98 6.91 -7.69
CA GLN A 158 16.92 6.01 -7.03
C GLN A 158 16.69 4.55 -7.41
N ALA A 159 15.43 4.08 -7.46
CA ALA A 159 15.12 2.73 -7.91
C ALA A 159 15.66 2.46 -9.32
N ALA A 160 15.44 3.39 -10.25
CA ALA A 160 15.93 3.30 -11.61
C ALA A 160 17.47 3.27 -11.67
N SER A 161 18.16 4.08 -10.86
CA SER A 161 19.62 4.17 -10.85
C SER A 161 20.32 2.88 -10.38
N ILE A 162 19.66 2.10 -9.50
CA ILE A 162 20.20 0.85 -8.96
C ILE A 162 19.54 -0.40 -9.58
N GLY A 163 18.69 -0.21 -10.59
CA GLY A 163 18.08 -1.30 -11.36
C GLY A 163 17.02 -2.11 -10.58
N ILE A 164 16.37 -1.52 -9.59
CA ILE A 164 15.28 -2.16 -8.85
C ILE A 164 13.98 -1.99 -9.62
N VAL A 165 13.42 -3.10 -10.07
CA VAL A 165 12.10 -3.16 -10.76
C VAL A 165 10.95 -3.57 -9.83
N ALA A 166 11.26 -4.20 -8.70
CA ALA A 166 10.24 -4.59 -7.72
C ALA A 166 9.52 -3.36 -7.16
N LEU A 167 8.18 -3.42 -7.12
CA LEU A 167 7.29 -2.32 -6.73
C LEU A 167 7.30 -1.10 -7.66
N ASP A 168 7.86 -1.19 -8.87
CA ASP A 168 7.86 -0.06 -9.81
C ASP A 168 6.45 0.37 -10.18
N SER A 169 5.54 -0.57 -10.46
CA SER A 169 4.15 -0.26 -10.75
C SER A 169 3.50 0.53 -9.62
N GLN A 170 3.68 0.09 -8.36
CA GLN A 170 3.13 0.76 -7.19
C GLN A 170 3.77 2.11 -6.93
N ARG A 171 5.09 2.24 -7.12
CA ARG A 171 5.84 3.48 -6.95
C ARG A 171 5.36 4.55 -7.93
N ILE A 172 5.16 4.18 -9.20
CA ILE A 172 4.64 5.08 -10.24
C ILE A 172 3.16 5.40 -10.00
N ALA A 173 2.35 4.45 -9.51
CA ALA A 173 0.97 4.71 -9.12
C ALA A 173 0.88 5.74 -7.96
N HIS A 174 1.74 5.65 -6.95
CA HIS A 174 1.80 6.64 -5.86
C HIS A 174 2.19 8.03 -6.35
N LEU A 175 3.14 8.11 -7.30
CA LEU A 175 3.48 9.39 -7.95
C LEU A 175 2.29 9.95 -8.75
N SER A 176 1.55 9.10 -9.46
CA SER A 176 0.33 9.46 -10.16
C SER A 176 -0.74 10.03 -9.22
N GLU A 177 -0.95 9.39 -8.07
CA GLU A 177 -1.92 9.85 -7.07
C GLU A 177 -1.52 11.22 -6.49
N ALA A 178 -0.24 11.47 -6.26
CA ALA A 178 0.26 12.78 -5.84
C ALA A 178 0.08 13.86 -6.92
N TYR A 179 0.27 13.54 -8.20
CA TYR A 179 -0.05 14.46 -9.30
C TYR A 179 -1.55 14.78 -9.36
N LEU A 180 -2.41 13.78 -9.14
CA LEU A 180 -3.86 13.98 -9.09
C LEU A 180 -4.24 14.96 -7.97
N LEU A 181 -3.66 14.82 -6.77
CA LEU A 181 -3.89 15.72 -5.64
C LEU A 181 -3.49 17.18 -5.92
N THR A 182 -2.57 17.40 -6.87
CA THR A 182 -2.18 18.76 -7.31
C THR A 182 -2.94 19.25 -8.54
N GLY A 183 -3.92 18.49 -9.03
CA GLY A 183 -4.67 18.84 -10.24
C GLY A 183 -3.88 18.69 -11.55
N GLN A 184 -2.72 18.02 -11.53
CA GLN A 184 -1.90 17.78 -12.73
C GLN A 184 -2.42 16.52 -13.47
N ILE A 185 -3.65 16.61 -14.00
CA ILE A 185 -4.40 15.46 -14.52
C ILE A 185 -3.64 14.71 -15.64
N GLU A 186 -3.01 15.42 -16.58
CA GLU A 186 -2.27 14.80 -17.68
C GLU A 186 -1.08 13.97 -17.16
N LYS A 187 -0.35 14.48 -16.16
CA LYS A 187 0.76 13.75 -15.56
C LYS A 187 0.25 12.57 -14.73
N ALA A 188 -0.84 12.75 -14.00
CA ALA A 188 -1.48 11.67 -13.25
C ALA A 188 -1.89 10.54 -14.21
N MET A 189 -2.58 10.85 -15.31
CA MET A 189 -2.99 9.88 -16.31
C MET A 189 -1.80 9.15 -16.95
N ALA A 190 -0.78 9.88 -17.39
CA ALA A 190 0.41 9.28 -18.00
C ALA A 190 1.12 8.31 -17.02
N SER A 191 1.25 8.72 -15.75
CA SER A 191 1.86 7.87 -14.71
C SER A 191 0.99 6.65 -14.38
N ALA A 192 -0.34 6.81 -14.25
CA ALA A 192 -1.24 5.69 -13.98
C ALA A 192 -1.25 4.67 -15.12
N THR A 193 -1.26 5.14 -16.39
CA THR A 193 -1.15 4.27 -17.56
C THR A 193 0.16 3.49 -17.54
N ARG A 194 1.27 4.15 -17.25
CA ARG A 194 2.57 3.48 -17.12
C ARG A 194 2.60 2.47 -15.97
N ALA A 195 2.00 2.78 -14.84
CA ALA A 195 1.87 1.85 -13.71
C ALA A 195 1.05 0.61 -14.09
N ALA A 196 -0.06 0.78 -14.83
CA ALA A 196 -0.88 -0.33 -15.31
C ALA A 196 -0.13 -1.24 -16.30
N GLU A 197 0.67 -0.66 -17.21
CA GLU A 197 1.55 -1.42 -18.10
C GLU A 197 2.57 -2.27 -17.32
N LEU A 198 3.27 -1.66 -16.36
CA LEU A 198 4.24 -2.35 -15.52
C LEU A 198 3.60 -3.47 -14.70
N ALA A 199 2.46 -3.21 -14.08
CA ALA A 199 1.74 -4.21 -13.31
C ALA A 199 1.32 -5.41 -14.16
N ARG A 200 0.88 -5.17 -15.39
CA ARG A 200 0.55 -6.24 -16.36
C ARG A 200 1.79 -7.00 -16.82
N ASP A 201 2.87 -6.30 -17.19
CA ASP A 201 4.08 -6.91 -17.74
C ASP A 201 4.82 -7.77 -16.70
N HIS A 202 4.62 -7.49 -15.42
CA HIS A 202 5.21 -8.23 -14.29
C HIS A 202 4.22 -9.12 -13.53
N ASP A 203 2.98 -9.28 -14.01
CA ASP A 203 1.91 -10.03 -13.35
C ASP A 203 1.62 -9.56 -11.90
N GLU A 204 1.81 -8.27 -11.60
CA GLU A 204 1.60 -7.67 -10.28
C GLU A 204 0.10 -7.35 -10.05
N ARG A 205 -0.73 -8.39 -9.89
CA ARG A 205 -2.20 -8.27 -9.86
C ARG A 205 -2.71 -7.36 -8.74
N GLY A 206 -2.06 -7.37 -7.57
CA GLY A 206 -2.41 -6.48 -6.46
C GLY A 206 -2.18 -5.00 -6.82
N SER A 207 -1.03 -4.69 -7.43
CA SER A 207 -0.72 -3.34 -7.93
C SER A 207 -1.66 -2.94 -9.06
N ALA A 208 -2.02 -3.86 -9.95
CA ALA A 208 -2.99 -3.62 -11.03
C ALA A 208 -4.36 -3.20 -10.46
N ALA A 209 -4.85 -3.87 -9.40
CA ALA A 209 -6.12 -3.53 -8.76
C ALA A 209 -6.09 -2.11 -8.13
N TRP A 210 -5.01 -1.74 -7.43
CA TRP A 210 -4.84 -0.37 -6.91
C TRP A 210 -4.77 0.67 -8.04
N THR A 211 -4.08 0.36 -9.14
CA THR A 211 -3.93 1.26 -10.30
C THR A 211 -5.27 1.45 -11.02
N LEU A 212 -6.09 0.40 -11.17
CA LEU A 212 -7.43 0.50 -11.72
C LEU A 212 -8.33 1.43 -10.90
N ARG A 213 -8.31 1.32 -9.55
CA ARG A 213 -9.03 2.28 -8.68
C ARG A 213 -8.56 3.71 -8.93
N LEU A 214 -7.23 3.92 -9.04
CA LEU A 214 -6.66 5.24 -9.30
C LEU A 214 -7.07 5.78 -10.68
N LEU A 215 -7.09 4.96 -11.72
CA LEU A 215 -7.60 5.33 -13.05
C LEU A 215 -9.07 5.78 -12.97
N GLY A 216 -9.91 5.08 -12.20
CA GLY A 216 -11.29 5.50 -11.94
C GLY A 216 -11.36 6.90 -11.32
N GLU A 217 -10.51 7.21 -10.36
CA GLU A 217 -10.42 8.54 -9.75
C GLU A 217 -9.96 9.59 -10.78
N ILE A 218 -8.91 9.32 -11.57
CA ILE A 218 -8.38 10.25 -12.57
C ILE A 218 -9.43 10.54 -13.65
N HIS A 219 -10.06 9.51 -14.25
CA HIS A 219 -11.09 9.69 -15.27
C HIS A 219 -12.28 10.51 -14.75
N SER A 220 -12.60 10.39 -13.46
CA SER A 220 -13.65 11.20 -12.86
C SER A 220 -13.27 12.68 -12.73
N HIS A 221 -11.98 13.04 -12.80
CA HIS A 221 -11.44 14.41 -12.68
C HIS A 221 -10.93 14.98 -14.02
N CYS A 222 -11.00 14.25 -15.12
CA CYS A 222 -10.71 14.79 -16.46
C CYS A 222 -11.67 15.94 -16.84
N ASP A 223 -11.28 16.75 -17.81
CA ASP A 223 -12.14 17.81 -18.36
C ASP A 223 -12.29 17.62 -19.88
N PRO A 224 -13.45 17.20 -20.39
CA PRO A 224 -14.65 16.78 -19.64
C PRO A 224 -14.47 15.46 -18.89
N PRO A 225 -15.24 15.21 -17.79
CA PRO A 225 -15.15 13.96 -17.05
C PRO A 225 -15.56 12.72 -17.88
N GLU A 226 -14.76 11.68 -17.81
CA GLU A 226 -14.98 10.40 -18.52
C GLU A 226 -15.73 9.40 -17.62
N LEU A 227 -16.97 9.74 -17.25
CA LEU A 227 -17.72 9.07 -16.18
C LEU A 227 -17.96 7.57 -16.41
N ALA A 228 -18.21 7.15 -17.67
CA ALA A 228 -18.39 5.73 -17.97
C ALA A 228 -17.10 4.93 -17.85
N VAL A 229 -15.97 5.51 -18.23
CA VAL A 229 -14.63 4.88 -18.08
C VAL A 229 -14.23 4.83 -16.61
N ALA A 230 -14.55 5.89 -15.86
CA ALA A 230 -14.33 5.91 -14.41
C ALA A 230 -15.09 4.80 -13.69
N GLU A 231 -16.40 4.64 -14.01
CA GLU A 231 -17.23 3.58 -13.44
C GLU A 231 -16.70 2.19 -13.76
N ASP A 232 -16.35 1.92 -15.02
CA ASP A 232 -15.79 0.65 -15.46
C ASP A 232 -14.44 0.34 -14.74
N SER A 233 -13.58 1.34 -14.60
CA SER A 233 -12.30 1.20 -13.90
C SER A 233 -12.49 0.82 -12.43
N TYR A 234 -13.44 1.44 -11.72
CA TYR A 234 -13.75 1.09 -10.33
C TYR A 234 -14.33 -0.32 -10.20
N LEU A 235 -15.23 -0.73 -11.11
CA LEU A 235 -15.83 -2.07 -11.10
C LEU A 235 -14.79 -3.15 -11.40
N GLN A 236 -13.88 -2.92 -12.33
CA GLN A 236 -12.76 -3.83 -12.60
C GLN A 236 -11.82 -3.93 -11.38
N ALA A 237 -11.51 -2.80 -10.74
CA ALA A 237 -10.69 -2.77 -9.53
C ALA A 237 -11.34 -3.55 -8.39
N GLU A 238 -12.65 -3.36 -8.17
CA GLU A 238 -13.44 -4.06 -7.16
C GLU A 238 -13.43 -5.57 -7.39
N ALA A 239 -13.73 -6.01 -8.63
CA ALA A 239 -13.77 -7.42 -8.98
C ALA A 239 -12.40 -8.11 -8.74
N LEU A 240 -11.31 -7.47 -9.18
CA LEU A 240 -9.97 -7.99 -8.99
C LEU A 240 -9.56 -7.97 -7.50
N ALA A 241 -9.87 -6.90 -6.77
CA ALA A 241 -9.60 -6.81 -5.33
C ALA A 241 -10.36 -7.88 -4.53
N ALA A 242 -11.62 -8.13 -4.87
CA ALA A 242 -12.43 -9.18 -4.24
C ALA A 242 -11.86 -10.58 -4.50
N GLU A 243 -11.43 -10.88 -5.73
CA GLU A 243 -10.75 -12.13 -6.08
C GLU A 243 -9.48 -12.35 -5.24
N LEU A 244 -8.66 -11.30 -5.09
CA LEU A 244 -7.40 -11.31 -4.34
C LEU A 244 -7.61 -11.24 -2.82
N GLY A 245 -8.83 -10.96 -2.35
CA GLY A 245 -9.16 -10.81 -0.94
C GLY A 245 -8.69 -9.50 -0.32
N MET A 246 -8.49 -8.45 -1.13
CA MET A 246 -8.02 -7.12 -0.72
C MET A 246 -9.18 -6.27 -0.19
N ARG A 247 -9.71 -6.63 1.00
CA ARG A 247 -10.87 -5.95 1.60
C ARG A 247 -10.73 -4.42 1.70
N PRO A 248 -9.58 -3.85 2.09
CA PRO A 248 -9.40 -2.40 2.09
C PRO A 248 -9.64 -1.77 0.72
N LEU A 249 -9.12 -2.38 -0.35
CA LEU A 249 -9.27 -1.85 -1.70
C LEU A 249 -10.72 -1.96 -2.20
N VAL A 250 -11.42 -3.04 -1.89
CA VAL A 250 -12.87 -3.17 -2.18
C VAL A 250 -13.64 -2.00 -1.55
N ALA A 251 -13.36 -1.67 -0.27
CA ALA A 251 -13.98 -0.53 0.39
C ALA A 251 -13.67 0.81 -0.30
N HIS A 252 -12.44 1.00 -0.76
CA HIS A 252 -12.06 2.19 -1.54
C HIS A 252 -12.78 2.26 -2.89
N CYS A 253 -13.02 1.13 -3.57
CA CYS A 253 -13.78 1.11 -4.82
C CYS A 253 -15.24 1.53 -4.58
N HIS A 254 -15.89 1.01 -3.54
CA HIS A 254 -17.23 1.45 -3.16
C HIS A 254 -17.29 2.95 -2.82
N LEU A 255 -16.28 3.49 -2.10
CA LEU A 255 -16.19 4.93 -1.84
C LEU A 255 -16.07 5.73 -3.16
N GLY A 256 -15.21 5.29 -4.09
CA GLY A 256 -15.03 5.92 -5.39
C GLY A 256 -16.32 5.91 -6.22
N LEU A 257 -16.99 4.77 -6.33
CA LEU A 257 -18.28 4.62 -7.01
C LEU A 257 -19.35 5.51 -6.34
N GLY A 258 -19.40 5.55 -5.02
CA GLY A 258 -20.34 6.40 -4.29
C GLY A 258 -20.16 7.88 -4.61
N LYS A 259 -18.92 8.39 -4.63
CA LYS A 259 -18.58 9.75 -5.06
C LYS A 259 -18.99 10.01 -6.52
N LEU A 260 -18.69 9.07 -7.42
CA LEU A 260 -19.04 9.14 -8.85
C LEU A 260 -20.55 9.23 -9.04
N TYR A 261 -21.32 8.37 -8.38
CA TYR A 261 -22.77 8.33 -8.47
C TYR A 261 -23.42 9.58 -7.88
N ARG A 262 -22.89 10.11 -6.78
CA ARG A 262 -23.33 11.40 -6.21
C ARG A 262 -23.17 12.53 -7.25
N ARG A 263 -22.00 12.66 -7.85
CA ARG A 263 -21.69 13.69 -8.87
C ARG A 263 -22.57 13.58 -10.11
N THR A 264 -23.03 12.38 -10.46
CA THR A 264 -23.90 12.12 -11.62
C THR A 264 -25.39 12.13 -11.28
N GLY A 265 -25.76 12.47 -10.03
CA GLY A 265 -27.15 12.55 -9.57
C GLY A 265 -27.85 11.20 -9.36
N ARG A 266 -27.11 10.10 -9.39
CA ARG A 266 -27.61 8.73 -9.12
C ARG A 266 -27.66 8.49 -7.58
N ARG A 267 -28.55 9.22 -6.88
CA ARG A 267 -28.58 9.29 -5.41
C ARG A 267 -28.74 7.95 -4.72
N GLU A 268 -29.64 7.08 -5.20
CA GLU A 268 -29.90 5.76 -4.59
C GLU A 268 -28.63 4.88 -4.68
N GLN A 269 -28.00 4.84 -5.87
CA GLN A 269 -26.76 4.09 -6.07
C GLN A 269 -25.61 4.67 -5.24
N ALA A 270 -25.50 5.98 -5.16
CA ALA A 270 -24.51 6.64 -4.31
C ALA A 270 -24.68 6.25 -2.82
N GLN A 271 -25.91 6.30 -2.32
CA GLN A 271 -26.23 5.91 -0.95
C GLN A 271 -25.89 4.46 -0.67
N GLU A 272 -26.21 3.55 -1.58
CA GLU A 272 -25.87 2.12 -1.49
C GLU A 272 -24.36 1.92 -1.37
N GLN A 273 -23.59 2.47 -2.31
CA GLN A 273 -22.15 2.30 -2.37
C GLN A 273 -21.44 2.90 -1.14
N LEU A 274 -21.84 4.10 -0.73
CA LEU A 274 -21.28 4.74 0.48
C LEU A 274 -21.63 3.97 1.75
N THR A 275 -22.82 3.37 1.83
CA THR A 275 -23.21 2.54 2.98
C THR A 275 -22.33 1.30 3.09
N ILE A 276 -22.04 0.62 1.98
CA ILE A 276 -21.13 -0.53 1.93
C ILE A 276 -19.72 -0.10 2.36
N ALA A 277 -19.19 0.97 1.76
CA ALA A 277 -17.87 1.49 2.10
C ALA A 277 -17.74 1.81 3.59
N ALA A 278 -18.71 2.54 4.17
CA ALA A 278 -18.72 2.89 5.58
C ALA A 278 -18.76 1.66 6.52
N SER A 279 -19.52 0.62 6.15
CA SER A 279 -19.54 -0.64 6.91
C SER A 279 -18.16 -1.30 6.90
N MET A 280 -17.56 -1.44 5.73
CA MET A 280 -16.26 -2.09 5.56
C MET A 280 -15.13 -1.33 6.26
N PHE A 281 -15.09 0.01 6.17
CA PHE A 281 -14.11 0.83 6.88
C PHE A 281 -14.28 0.77 8.39
N ARG A 282 -15.53 0.71 8.89
CA ARG A 282 -15.81 0.56 10.33
C ARG A 282 -15.37 -0.81 10.85
N GLU A 283 -15.67 -1.88 10.11
CA GLU A 283 -15.27 -3.25 10.46
C GLU A 283 -13.75 -3.42 10.53
N THR A 284 -13.02 -2.74 9.65
CA THR A 284 -11.56 -2.82 9.57
C THR A 284 -10.85 -1.76 10.41
N GLY A 285 -11.58 -0.79 11.00
CA GLY A 285 -10.99 0.29 11.79
C GLY A 285 -10.25 1.35 10.97
N MET A 286 -10.58 1.52 9.69
CA MET A 286 -10.00 2.51 8.78
C MET A 286 -10.64 3.89 8.97
N GLN A 287 -10.34 4.53 10.11
CA GLN A 287 -11.05 5.69 10.62
C GLN A 287 -11.04 6.90 9.66
N LEU A 288 -9.91 7.23 9.05
CA LEU A 288 -9.79 8.34 8.09
C LEU A 288 -10.80 8.21 6.94
N TRP A 289 -10.87 7.00 6.39
CA TRP A 289 -11.71 6.70 5.23
C TRP A 289 -13.19 6.60 5.61
N LEU A 290 -13.47 6.13 6.83
CA LEU A 290 -14.82 6.14 7.39
C LEU A 290 -15.33 7.58 7.51
N GLU A 291 -14.55 8.49 8.08
CA GLU A 291 -14.93 9.90 8.24
C GLU A 291 -15.15 10.59 6.90
N GLN A 292 -14.31 10.31 5.89
CA GLN A 292 -14.51 10.80 4.52
C GLN A 292 -15.81 10.25 3.91
N THR A 293 -16.07 8.95 4.08
CA THR A 293 -17.31 8.33 3.56
C THR A 293 -18.55 8.92 4.21
N GLU A 294 -18.54 9.13 5.52
CA GLU A 294 -19.64 9.75 6.24
C GLU A 294 -19.85 11.22 5.87
N ALA A 295 -18.76 11.93 5.49
CA ALA A 295 -18.87 13.28 4.91
C ALA A 295 -19.61 13.28 3.58
N GLU A 296 -19.26 12.36 2.66
CA GLU A 296 -19.94 12.20 1.37
C GLU A 296 -21.43 11.82 1.55
N MET A 297 -21.76 10.98 2.54
CA MET A 297 -23.15 10.62 2.85
C MET A 297 -23.95 11.83 3.36
N ARG A 298 -23.34 12.73 4.15
CA ARG A 298 -24.01 13.97 4.60
C ARG A 298 -24.35 14.91 3.44
N GLU A 299 -23.52 14.94 2.39
CA GLU A 299 -23.79 15.75 1.20
C GLU A 299 -24.90 15.17 0.30
N LEU A 300 -25.28 13.91 0.49
CA LEU A 300 -26.41 13.28 -0.17
C LEU A 300 -27.75 13.62 0.50
N ALA A 301 -27.76 13.91 1.80
CA ALA A 301 -28.97 14.18 2.58
C ALA A 301 -29.57 15.53 2.20
#